data_a9276cc75a9e8a0577918a359dcde7b4
#
_entry.id   a9276cc75a9e8a0577918a359dcde7b4
#
_cell.length_a   1.000
_cell.length_b   1.000
_cell.length_c   1.000
_cell.angle_alpha   90.00
_cell.angle_beta   90.00
_cell.angle_gamma   90.00
#
_symmetry.space_group_name_H-M   'P 1'
#
loop_
_entity.id
_entity.type
_entity.pdbx_description
1 polymer ?
#
loop_
_entity_poly.entity_id
_entity_poly.type
_entity_poly.pdbx_seq_one_letter_code
_entity_poly.pdbx_strand_id
1 'polypeptide(L)'
;SKIRPFMQDIWDGFERKHLPEMLAPVDTSFNIDELKSIAKVISTVPEGVKFLRKAERILRDRQKMVFETNKIDWGMGETLAYGSLLKEGFDVRISGQDVERGTFSHRHAILKDEISEERINLLNTLDENQGKMNIFNSLLSEYGVLGFDYGYAMANPNTLTIWEAQFGDFSNGAQIIFDQYLSAAEDKWKLQNGIVILLPHGYEGQGSEHSSARMERFLQLCAIDNMIVADCTTPANFYHILRRQMKRNYRKPLIVFTPKSLLRHPLAVSSIEEISTGSFQEVIDDTINTKNAVSYTHLRAHETRYTISFAVFCFKMGGGGG
;
A
#
# COMPACT_ATOMS: atom_id res chain seq x y z
N SER A 1 42.27 0.58 -9.83
CA SER A 1 41.31 0.28 -8.75
C SER A 1 39.95 0.08 -9.37
N LYS A 2 39.35 -1.11 -9.20
CA LYS A 2 37.95 -1.32 -9.58
C LYS A 2 37.08 -0.50 -8.61
N ILE A 3 36.44 0.55 -9.11
CA ILE A 3 35.44 1.28 -8.35
C ILE A 3 34.30 0.29 -8.14
N ARG A 4 34.02 -0.09 -6.89
CA ARG A 4 32.83 -0.89 -6.58
C ARG A 4 31.59 -0.02 -6.83
N PRO A 5 30.56 -0.54 -7.49
CA PRO A 5 29.28 0.16 -7.59
C PRO A 5 28.74 0.50 -6.20
N PHE A 6 28.12 1.67 -6.09
CA PHE A 6 27.51 2.15 -4.85
C PHE A 6 26.47 1.13 -4.34
N MET A 7 26.58 0.72 -3.08
CA MET A 7 25.65 -0.20 -2.40
C MET A 7 25.49 -1.59 -3.06
N GLN A 8 26.48 -2.07 -3.82
CA GLN A 8 26.38 -3.34 -4.53
C GLN A 8 26.04 -4.52 -3.62
N ASP A 9 26.63 -4.56 -2.43
CA ASP A 9 26.44 -5.68 -1.48
C ASP A 9 24.98 -5.74 -0.94
N ILE A 10 24.29 -4.59 -0.87
CA ILE A 10 22.89 -4.50 -0.40
C ILE A 10 21.90 -4.90 -1.49
N TRP A 11 22.27 -4.64 -2.75
CA TRP A 11 21.45 -4.91 -3.93
C TRP A 11 21.83 -6.22 -4.63
N ASP A 12 22.62 -7.06 -4.00
CA ASP A 12 22.94 -8.39 -4.54
C ASP A 12 21.66 -9.24 -4.64
N GLY A 13 21.51 -9.96 -5.75
CA GLY A 13 20.31 -10.74 -6.05
C GLY A 13 19.11 -9.95 -6.64
N PHE A 14 19.22 -8.63 -6.73
CA PHE A 14 18.21 -7.82 -7.43
C PHE A 14 18.57 -7.60 -8.90
N GLU A 15 17.60 -7.87 -9.76
CA GLU A 15 17.75 -7.71 -11.21
C GLU A 15 16.98 -6.50 -11.70
N ARG A 16 17.39 -5.94 -12.83
CA ARG A 16 16.56 -4.95 -13.52
C ARG A 16 15.61 -5.68 -14.43
N LYS A 17 14.34 -5.35 -14.34
CA LYS A 17 13.30 -5.92 -15.19
C LYS A 17 12.60 -4.84 -15.98
N HIS A 18 12.18 -5.22 -17.16
CA HIS A 18 11.37 -4.43 -18.09
C HIS A 18 10.16 -5.24 -18.53
N LEU A 19 9.20 -4.59 -19.17
CA LEU A 19 8.09 -5.29 -19.79
C LEU A 19 8.62 -6.18 -20.94
N PRO A 20 8.11 -7.40 -21.13
CA PRO A 20 6.97 -8.03 -20.42
C PRO A 20 7.33 -8.76 -19.11
N GLU A 21 8.59 -8.85 -18.71
CA GLU A 21 9.04 -9.62 -17.54
C GLU A 21 8.41 -9.14 -16.23
N MET A 22 8.11 -7.85 -16.12
CA MET A 22 7.43 -7.26 -14.96
C MET A 22 5.99 -7.75 -14.78
N LEU A 23 5.38 -8.30 -15.84
CA LEU A 23 4.02 -8.87 -15.81
C LEU A 23 4.01 -10.35 -15.37
N ALA A 24 5.19 -10.95 -15.16
CA ALA A 24 5.25 -12.32 -14.70
C ALA A 24 4.48 -12.49 -13.38
N PRO A 25 3.67 -13.55 -13.25
CA PRO A 25 2.94 -13.82 -12.02
C PRO A 25 3.90 -13.96 -10.83
N VAL A 26 3.49 -13.42 -9.71
CA VAL A 26 4.22 -13.52 -8.44
C VAL A 26 3.29 -14.15 -7.43
N ASP A 27 3.73 -15.21 -6.79
CA ASP A 27 3.00 -15.82 -5.68
C ASP A 27 3.04 -14.88 -4.47
N THR A 28 1.87 -14.36 -4.13
CA THR A 28 1.65 -13.50 -2.97
C THR A 28 0.73 -14.16 -1.94
N SER A 29 0.45 -15.44 -2.11
CA SER A 29 -0.31 -16.24 -1.16
C SER A 29 0.36 -16.30 0.21
N PHE A 30 -0.41 -16.63 1.22
CA PHE A 30 0.08 -16.86 2.58
C PHE A 30 -0.84 -17.84 3.30
N ASN A 31 -0.28 -18.66 4.17
CA ASN A 31 -1.04 -19.69 4.87
C ASN A 31 -2.22 -19.08 5.65
N ILE A 32 -3.43 -19.64 5.46
CA ILE A 32 -4.65 -19.12 6.05
C ILE A 32 -4.68 -19.22 7.59
N ASP A 33 -4.09 -20.27 8.15
CA ASP A 33 -4.05 -20.47 9.61
C ASP A 33 -3.07 -19.48 10.25
N GLU A 34 -1.96 -19.18 9.56
CA GLU A 34 -1.05 -18.13 10.00
C GLU A 34 -1.68 -16.74 9.87
N LEU A 35 -2.45 -16.45 8.81
CA LEU A 35 -3.22 -15.21 8.72
C LEU A 35 -4.22 -15.07 9.87
N LYS A 36 -4.92 -16.14 10.22
CA LYS A 36 -5.82 -16.16 11.38
C LYS A 36 -5.06 -15.98 12.69
N SER A 37 -3.85 -16.55 12.81
CA SER A 37 -2.99 -16.32 13.97
C SER A 37 -2.59 -14.85 14.11
N ILE A 38 -2.15 -14.23 13.01
CA ILE A 38 -1.86 -12.79 12.96
C ILE A 38 -3.10 -11.99 13.37
N ALA A 39 -4.25 -12.28 12.75
CA ALA A 39 -5.51 -11.61 13.03
C ALA A 39 -5.89 -11.71 14.51
N LYS A 40 -5.68 -12.86 15.14
CA LYS A 40 -5.93 -13.06 16.56
C LYS A 40 -5.05 -12.16 17.43
N VAL A 41 -3.74 -12.09 17.16
CA VAL A 41 -2.81 -11.24 17.92
C VAL A 41 -3.19 -9.77 17.80
N ILE A 42 -3.37 -9.26 16.57
CA ILE A 42 -3.67 -7.84 16.33
C ILE A 42 -5.08 -7.40 16.71
N SER A 43 -5.94 -8.33 17.13
CA SER A 43 -7.30 -8.05 17.59
C SER A 43 -7.56 -8.41 19.05
N THR A 44 -6.51 -8.81 19.79
CA THR A 44 -6.59 -9.16 21.20
C THR A 44 -5.88 -8.11 22.04
N VAL A 45 -6.51 -7.71 23.14
CA VAL A 45 -5.86 -6.84 24.13
C VAL A 45 -4.81 -7.67 24.90
N PRO A 46 -3.54 -7.26 24.95
CA PRO A 46 -2.52 -7.97 25.71
C PRO A 46 -2.84 -8.03 27.19
N GLU A 47 -2.36 -9.06 27.88
CA GLU A 47 -2.50 -9.20 29.32
C GLU A 47 -1.85 -8.03 30.06
N GLY A 48 -2.54 -7.48 31.05
CA GLY A 48 -2.05 -6.34 31.83
C GLY A 48 -2.16 -4.97 31.16
N VAL A 49 -2.64 -4.91 29.94
CA VAL A 49 -2.81 -3.67 29.17
C VAL A 49 -4.29 -3.25 29.16
N LYS A 50 -4.53 -1.95 29.26
CA LYS A 50 -5.87 -1.38 29.13
C LYS A 50 -5.89 -0.31 28.07
N PHE A 51 -6.61 -0.56 27.00
CA PHE A 51 -6.78 0.44 25.95
C PHE A 51 -8.03 1.29 26.19
N LEU A 52 -8.05 2.48 25.59
CA LEU A 52 -9.25 3.30 25.53
C LEU A 52 -10.40 2.50 24.87
N ARG A 53 -11.63 2.70 25.34
CA ARG A 53 -12.85 2.01 24.83
C ARG A 53 -12.98 2.03 23.31
N LYS A 54 -12.57 3.13 22.65
CA LYS A 54 -12.59 3.23 21.18
C LYS A 54 -11.62 2.25 20.54
N ALA A 55 -10.41 2.12 21.08
CA ALA A 55 -9.40 1.19 20.58
C ALA A 55 -9.85 -0.27 20.78
N GLU A 56 -10.34 -0.62 21.96
CA GLU A 56 -10.88 -1.97 22.22
C GLU A 56 -12.05 -2.32 21.30
N ARG A 57 -12.91 -1.34 20.95
CA ARG A 57 -13.97 -1.56 19.98
C ARG A 57 -13.40 -1.91 18.61
N ILE A 58 -12.35 -1.19 18.16
CA ILE A 58 -11.69 -1.47 16.88
C ILE A 58 -11.11 -2.89 16.87
N LEU A 59 -10.46 -3.31 17.96
CA LEU A 59 -9.94 -4.68 18.08
C LEU A 59 -11.07 -5.72 17.99
N ARG A 60 -12.17 -5.52 18.70
CA ARG A 60 -13.35 -6.41 18.61
C ARG A 60 -13.93 -6.45 17.19
N ASP A 61 -14.03 -5.30 16.52
CA ASP A 61 -14.54 -5.24 15.15
C ASP A 61 -13.62 -6.00 14.18
N ARG A 62 -12.29 -5.87 14.32
CA ARG A 62 -11.30 -6.65 13.55
C ARG A 62 -11.43 -8.16 13.79
N GLN A 63 -11.64 -8.57 15.04
CA GLN A 63 -11.86 -9.97 15.38
C GLN A 63 -13.08 -10.53 14.66
N LYS A 64 -14.21 -9.79 14.69
CA LYS A 64 -15.43 -10.17 13.97
C LYS A 64 -15.24 -10.29 12.48
N MET A 65 -14.48 -9.37 11.85
CA MET A 65 -14.20 -9.40 10.41
C MET A 65 -13.64 -10.74 9.95
N VAL A 66 -12.73 -11.32 10.72
CA VAL A 66 -12.03 -12.54 10.34
C VAL A 66 -12.76 -13.80 10.85
N PHE A 67 -13.25 -13.80 12.11
CA PHE A 67 -13.69 -15.02 12.75
C PHE A 67 -15.21 -15.22 12.74
N GLU A 68 -16.01 -14.18 12.48
CA GLU A 68 -17.47 -14.28 12.49
C GLU A 68 -18.08 -14.01 11.11
N THR A 69 -17.69 -12.91 10.46
CA THR A 69 -18.37 -12.44 9.24
C THR A 69 -17.64 -12.79 7.95
N ASN A 70 -16.36 -13.09 8.00
CA ASN A 70 -15.46 -13.24 6.86
C ASN A 70 -15.55 -12.08 5.87
N LYS A 71 -15.63 -10.84 6.42
CA LYS A 71 -15.72 -9.59 5.66
C LYS A 71 -14.63 -8.65 6.13
N ILE A 72 -13.46 -8.77 5.52
CA ILE A 72 -12.26 -8.01 5.86
C ILE A 72 -12.32 -6.67 5.16
N ASP A 73 -12.26 -5.58 5.92
CA ASP A 73 -12.21 -4.23 5.38
C ASP A 73 -10.80 -3.83 4.93
N TRP A 74 -10.69 -2.63 4.40
CA TRP A 74 -9.42 -2.10 3.90
C TRP A 74 -8.32 -2.05 4.95
N GLY A 75 -8.62 -1.50 6.13
CA GLY A 75 -7.65 -1.35 7.22
C GLY A 75 -7.17 -2.69 7.76
N MET A 76 -8.04 -3.69 7.83
CA MET A 76 -7.68 -5.04 8.24
C MET A 76 -6.87 -5.75 7.16
N GLY A 77 -7.22 -5.62 5.88
CA GLY A 77 -6.47 -6.16 4.75
C GLY A 77 -5.05 -5.60 4.68
N GLU A 78 -4.92 -4.28 4.88
CA GLU A 78 -3.62 -3.61 5.00
C GLU A 78 -2.79 -4.16 6.16
N THR A 79 -3.40 -4.30 7.34
CA THR A 79 -2.71 -4.81 8.55
C THR A 79 -2.25 -6.25 8.39
N LEU A 80 -3.06 -7.09 7.73
CA LEU A 80 -2.69 -8.48 7.41
C LEU A 80 -1.54 -8.56 6.40
N ALA A 81 -1.46 -7.63 5.43
CA ALA A 81 -0.33 -7.57 4.51
C ALA A 81 0.98 -7.31 5.25
N TYR A 82 0.98 -6.34 6.15
CA TYR A 82 2.15 -6.06 6.99
C TYR A 82 2.50 -7.25 7.88
N GLY A 83 1.53 -7.81 8.59
CA GLY A 83 1.75 -8.94 9.49
C GLY A 83 2.34 -10.15 8.76
N SER A 84 1.85 -10.48 7.56
CA SER A 84 2.37 -11.59 6.77
C SER A 84 3.81 -11.35 6.29
N LEU A 85 4.16 -10.12 5.90
CA LEU A 85 5.54 -9.77 5.53
C LEU A 85 6.49 -9.82 6.72
N LEU A 86 6.05 -9.33 7.89
CA LEU A 86 6.82 -9.42 9.12
C LEU A 86 7.13 -10.88 9.51
N LYS A 87 6.14 -11.77 9.40
CA LYS A 87 6.32 -13.21 9.64
C LYS A 87 7.31 -13.86 8.65
N GLU A 88 7.40 -13.35 7.44
CA GLU A 88 8.39 -13.77 6.44
C GLU A 88 9.78 -13.11 6.63
N GLY A 89 9.96 -12.31 7.67
CA GLY A 89 11.24 -11.67 8.01
C GLY A 89 11.50 -10.34 7.28
N PHE A 90 10.53 -9.79 6.55
CA PHE A 90 10.66 -8.46 5.98
C PHE A 90 10.33 -7.40 7.02
N ASP A 91 11.12 -6.32 7.04
CA ASP A 91 10.76 -5.13 7.80
C ASP A 91 9.71 -4.30 7.07
N VAL A 92 8.91 -3.56 7.84
CA VAL A 92 7.95 -2.59 7.32
C VAL A 92 8.23 -1.23 7.94
N ARG A 93 8.39 -0.21 7.11
CA ARG A 93 8.53 1.17 7.54
C ARG A 93 7.45 2.03 6.89
N ILE A 94 6.71 2.77 7.71
CA ILE A 94 5.69 3.72 7.24
C ILE A 94 5.97 5.09 7.86
N SER A 95 5.96 6.12 7.03
CA SER A 95 5.98 7.50 7.47
C SER A 95 4.93 8.34 6.76
N GLY A 96 4.55 9.44 7.36
CA GLY A 96 3.58 10.39 6.85
C GLY A 96 2.85 11.11 7.98
N GLN A 97 2.01 12.07 7.64
CA GLN A 97 1.24 12.79 8.65
C GLN A 97 0.08 11.92 9.15
N ASP A 98 -0.03 11.75 10.47
CA ASP A 98 -1.07 10.99 11.16
C ASP A 98 -1.17 9.50 10.71
N VAL A 99 -0.07 8.91 10.22
CA VAL A 99 -0.07 7.53 9.69
C VAL A 99 -0.25 6.47 10.75
N GLU A 100 0.11 6.71 12.00
CA GLU A 100 -0.03 5.74 13.09
C GLU A 100 -1.48 5.35 13.32
N ARG A 101 -2.38 6.30 13.19
CA ARG A 101 -3.82 6.11 13.23
C ARG A 101 -4.42 5.92 11.84
N GLY A 102 -3.81 6.55 10.85
CA GLY A 102 -4.35 6.86 9.54
C GLY A 102 -5.24 8.09 9.58
N THR A 103 -5.10 9.00 8.63
CA THR A 103 -5.88 10.25 8.55
C THR A 103 -7.38 9.99 8.65
N PHE A 104 -7.86 8.89 8.08
CA PHE A 104 -9.27 8.47 8.11
C PHE A 104 -9.59 7.49 9.23
N SER A 105 -8.74 7.37 10.26
CA SER A 105 -8.92 6.45 11.40
C SER A 105 -9.12 4.99 11.00
N HIS A 106 -8.42 4.52 9.98
CA HIS A 106 -8.55 3.16 9.43
C HIS A 106 -7.44 2.21 9.91
N ARG A 107 -6.23 2.72 10.18
CA ARG A 107 -5.05 1.91 10.48
C ARG A 107 -4.93 1.54 11.96
N HIS A 108 -4.89 2.51 12.85
CA HIS A 108 -4.69 2.29 14.29
C HIS A 108 -3.57 1.28 14.58
N ALA A 109 -2.37 1.51 14.01
CA ALA A 109 -1.23 0.63 14.18
C ALA A 109 -0.57 0.80 15.55
N ILE A 110 -0.61 2.01 16.10
CA ILE A 110 -0.14 2.31 17.45
C ILE A 110 -1.33 2.49 18.38
N LEU A 111 -1.37 1.68 19.42
CA LEU A 111 -2.34 1.76 20.51
C LEU A 111 -1.62 2.26 21.76
N LYS A 112 -2.34 2.96 22.62
CA LYS A 112 -1.78 3.53 23.85
C LYS A 112 -2.45 2.91 25.06
N ASP A 113 -1.65 2.41 25.98
CA ASP A 113 -2.17 1.95 27.28
C ASP A 113 -2.69 3.15 28.07
N GLU A 114 -3.89 3.02 28.63
CA GLU A 114 -4.57 4.09 29.38
C GLU A 114 -3.88 4.40 30.70
N ILE A 115 -3.14 3.44 31.26
CA ILE A 115 -2.52 3.55 32.59
C ILE A 115 -1.05 3.98 32.50
N SER A 116 -0.26 3.23 31.74
CA SER A 116 1.19 3.47 31.61
C SER A 116 1.56 4.53 30.56
N GLU A 117 0.58 4.85 29.68
CA GLU A 117 0.81 5.67 28.47
C GLU A 117 1.76 5.02 27.45
N GLU A 118 2.14 3.77 27.65
CA GLU A 118 3.01 3.04 26.73
C GLU A 118 2.37 2.92 25.34
N ARG A 119 3.21 3.06 24.32
CA ARG A 119 2.80 2.94 22.91
C ARG A 119 3.06 1.53 22.42
N ILE A 120 2.02 0.82 22.06
CA ILE A 120 2.05 -0.59 21.71
C ILE A 120 1.73 -0.76 20.24
N ASN A 121 2.59 -1.47 19.52
CA ASN A 121 2.35 -1.96 18.17
C ASN A 121 2.18 -3.48 18.22
N LEU A 122 0.94 -3.96 18.08
CA LEU A 122 0.64 -5.38 18.15
C LEU A 122 1.28 -6.19 17.01
N LEU A 123 1.59 -5.57 15.87
CA LEU A 123 2.32 -6.22 14.78
C LEU A 123 3.77 -6.58 15.12
N ASN A 124 4.35 -5.97 16.15
CA ASN A 124 5.69 -6.31 16.61
C ASN A 124 5.71 -7.44 17.65
N THR A 125 4.57 -8.10 17.89
CA THR A 125 4.43 -9.17 18.89
C THR A 125 3.94 -10.49 18.30
N LEU A 126 4.08 -10.68 16.98
CA LEU A 126 3.58 -11.87 16.29
C LEU A 126 4.50 -13.09 16.48
N ASP A 127 5.81 -12.87 16.52
CA ASP A 127 6.83 -13.90 16.63
C ASP A 127 8.15 -13.31 17.15
N GLU A 128 9.00 -14.13 17.78
CA GLU A 128 10.31 -13.69 18.28
C GLU A 128 11.30 -13.39 17.14
N ASN A 129 11.17 -14.07 16.00
CA ASN A 129 12.09 -13.98 14.86
C ASN A 129 11.49 -13.20 13.67
N GLN A 130 10.44 -12.44 13.88
CA GLN A 130 9.81 -11.65 12.82
C GLN A 130 10.61 -10.41 12.43
N GLY A 131 10.30 -9.85 11.25
CA GLY A 131 10.69 -8.50 10.90
C GLY A 131 10.07 -7.45 11.82
N LYS A 132 10.54 -6.22 11.75
CA LYS A 132 10.08 -5.12 12.60
C LYS A 132 9.23 -4.12 11.82
N MET A 133 8.11 -3.71 12.41
CA MET A 133 7.30 -2.62 11.92
C MET A 133 7.68 -1.31 12.62
N ASN A 134 8.16 -0.35 11.85
CA ASN A 134 8.43 1.01 12.28
C ASN A 134 7.42 1.95 11.61
N ILE A 135 6.65 2.68 12.41
CA ILE A 135 5.66 3.64 11.91
C ILE A 135 5.80 4.97 12.64
N PHE A 136 5.80 6.07 11.87
CA PHE A 136 6.12 7.39 12.41
C PHE A 136 5.19 8.46 11.83
N ASN A 137 4.52 9.18 12.70
CA ASN A 137 3.92 10.44 12.31
C ASN A 137 5.03 11.44 11.96
N SER A 138 5.06 11.85 10.71
CA SER A 138 6.10 12.71 10.18
C SER A 138 5.89 14.18 10.51
N LEU A 139 6.93 14.96 10.29
CA LEU A 139 6.85 16.42 10.24
C LEU A 139 5.99 16.86 9.04
N LEU A 140 5.50 18.09 9.11
CA LEU A 140 4.75 18.74 8.03
C LEU A 140 5.72 19.21 6.93
N SER A 141 6.23 18.27 6.15
CA SER A 141 7.10 18.52 5.01
C SER A 141 7.11 17.31 4.08
N GLU A 142 6.28 17.33 3.06
CA GLU A 142 6.20 16.25 2.07
C GLU A 142 7.55 16.07 1.36
N TYR A 143 8.19 17.15 0.98
CA TYR A 143 9.50 17.14 0.33
C TYR A 143 10.59 16.47 1.19
N GLY A 144 10.72 16.90 2.44
CA GLY A 144 11.78 16.39 3.33
C GLY A 144 11.54 14.94 3.71
N VAL A 145 10.29 14.59 4.03
CA VAL A 145 9.94 13.23 4.46
C VAL A 145 10.05 12.23 3.31
N LEU A 146 9.48 12.54 2.13
CA LEU A 146 9.60 11.68 0.96
C LEU A 146 11.05 11.52 0.52
N GLY A 147 11.84 12.61 0.54
CA GLY A 147 13.27 12.55 0.22
C GLY A 147 14.05 11.64 1.16
N PHE A 148 13.74 11.68 2.47
CA PHE A 148 14.34 10.78 3.44
C PHE A 148 13.94 9.31 3.17
N ASP A 149 12.66 9.03 2.99
CA ASP A 149 12.17 7.66 2.79
C ASP A 149 12.60 7.09 1.44
N TYR A 150 12.76 7.92 0.42
CA TYR A 150 13.41 7.51 -0.82
C TYR A 150 14.83 6.99 -0.58
N GLY A 151 15.64 7.74 0.18
CA GLY A 151 17.00 7.33 0.55
C GLY A 151 17.00 6.09 1.44
N TYR A 152 16.05 5.99 2.37
CA TYR A 152 15.88 4.81 3.23
C TYR A 152 15.56 3.55 2.42
N ALA A 153 14.61 3.62 1.49
CA ALA A 153 14.25 2.51 0.60
C ALA A 153 15.41 2.07 -0.30
N MET A 154 16.25 3.01 -0.73
CA MET A 154 17.46 2.72 -1.50
C MET A 154 18.50 1.97 -0.65
N ALA A 155 18.64 2.33 0.62
CA ALA A 155 19.58 1.68 1.54
C ALA A 155 19.07 0.33 2.08
N ASN A 156 17.77 0.08 2.01
CA ASN A 156 17.12 -1.09 2.61
C ASN A 156 16.12 -1.75 1.64
N PRO A 157 16.59 -2.43 0.57
CA PRO A 157 15.70 -3.01 -0.43
C PRO A 157 14.82 -4.16 0.10
N ASN A 158 15.14 -4.73 1.26
CA ASN A 158 14.38 -5.77 1.95
C ASN A 158 13.38 -5.21 2.99
N THR A 159 13.23 -3.90 3.06
CA THR A 159 12.20 -3.24 3.87
C THR A 159 11.09 -2.73 2.97
N LEU A 160 9.83 -3.04 3.31
CA LEU A 160 8.68 -2.38 2.70
C LEU A 160 8.61 -0.94 3.24
N THR A 161 9.20 -0.02 2.50
CA THR A 161 9.22 1.41 2.86
C THR A 161 8.04 2.12 2.22
N ILE A 162 7.21 2.76 3.04
CA ILE A 162 5.97 3.42 2.61
C ILE A 162 5.99 4.88 3.08
N TRP A 163 5.72 5.79 2.16
CA TRP A 163 5.31 7.15 2.49
C TRP A 163 3.84 7.33 2.15
N GLU A 164 3.04 7.80 3.12
CA GLU A 164 1.63 8.13 2.91
C GLU A 164 1.44 9.64 2.99
N ALA A 165 0.93 10.24 1.93
CA ALA A 165 0.45 11.62 1.98
C ALA A 165 -0.80 11.71 2.86
N GLN A 166 -0.97 12.79 3.61
CA GLN A 166 -2.20 12.99 4.39
C GLN A 166 -3.45 13.02 3.49
N PHE A 167 -3.33 13.69 2.36
CA PHE A 167 -4.18 13.62 1.18
C PHE A 167 -3.29 13.57 -0.06
N GLY A 168 -3.69 12.84 -1.07
CA GLY A 168 -2.89 12.71 -2.29
C GLY A 168 -2.63 14.04 -3.00
N ASP A 169 -3.48 15.03 -2.83
CA ASP A 169 -3.30 16.41 -3.31
C ASP A 169 -1.97 17.02 -2.85
N PHE A 170 -1.54 16.69 -1.63
CA PHE A 170 -0.32 17.27 -1.05
C PHE A 170 0.97 16.65 -1.57
N SER A 171 0.88 15.64 -2.44
CA SER A 171 2.05 15.12 -3.16
C SER A 171 2.78 16.21 -3.98
N ASN A 172 2.08 17.28 -4.34
CA ASN A 172 2.67 18.44 -5.04
C ASN A 172 3.80 19.11 -4.23
N GLY A 173 3.73 19.08 -2.90
CA GLY A 173 4.79 19.58 -2.02
C GLY A 173 6.11 18.79 -2.13
N ALA A 174 6.08 17.58 -2.69
CA ALA A 174 7.24 16.74 -2.94
C ALA A 174 7.51 16.49 -4.44
N GLN A 175 6.93 17.31 -5.34
CA GLN A 175 7.00 17.09 -6.79
C GLN A 175 8.44 16.93 -7.29
N ILE A 176 9.40 17.67 -6.74
CA ILE A 176 10.81 17.56 -7.11
C ILE A 176 11.34 16.14 -6.88
N ILE A 177 10.94 15.49 -5.80
CA ILE A 177 11.36 14.11 -5.49
C ILE A 177 10.74 13.13 -6.49
N PHE A 178 9.50 13.32 -6.87
CA PHE A 178 8.88 12.52 -7.91
C PHE A 178 9.59 12.67 -9.26
N ASP A 179 9.82 13.91 -9.71
CA ASP A 179 10.36 14.20 -11.03
C ASP A 179 11.84 13.82 -11.17
N GLN A 180 12.66 14.12 -10.17
CA GLN A 180 14.11 14.02 -10.30
C GLN A 180 14.70 12.72 -9.75
N TYR A 181 13.99 12.06 -8.83
CA TYR A 181 14.48 10.85 -8.16
C TYR A 181 13.60 9.63 -8.48
N LEU A 182 12.35 9.60 -8.06
CA LEU A 182 11.49 8.43 -8.23
C LEU A 182 11.33 8.02 -9.71
N SER A 183 11.02 8.97 -10.57
CA SER A 183 10.78 8.68 -11.99
C SER A 183 12.05 8.49 -12.81
N ALA A 184 13.18 9.03 -12.38
CA ALA A 184 14.37 9.18 -13.21
C ALA A 184 15.63 8.46 -12.70
N ALA A 185 15.69 8.07 -11.42
CA ALA A 185 16.92 7.57 -10.80
C ALA A 185 17.43 6.27 -11.42
N GLU A 186 16.54 5.37 -11.81
CA GLU A 186 16.95 4.11 -12.41
C GLU A 186 17.64 4.33 -13.76
N ASP A 187 17.17 5.27 -14.56
CA ASP A 187 17.81 5.60 -15.82
C ASP A 187 19.10 6.41 -15.64
N LYS A 188 19.05 7.47 -14.82
CA LYS A 188 20.20 8.35 -14.59
C LYS A 188 21.36 7.65 -13.89
N TRP A 189 21.08 6.93 -12.80
CA TRP A 189 22.11 6.43 -11.88
C TRP A 189 22.14 4.92 -11.81
N LYS A 190 21.23 4.25 -12.51
CA LYS A 190 21.09 2.79 -12.47
C LYS A 190 20.75 2.28 -11.07
N LEU A 191 20.05 3.08 -10.29
CA LEU A 191 19.61 2.77 -8.94
C LEU A 191 18.12 2.42 -8.95
N GLN A 192 17.79 1.24 -8.44
CA GLN A 192 16.41 0.84 -8.18
C GLN A 192 15.91 1.42 -6.85
N ASN A 193 14.61 1.52 -6.71
CA ASN A 193 13.96 1.92 -5.46
C ASN A 193 12.62 1.24 -5.30
N GLY A 194 12.38 0.64 -4.13
CA GLY A 194 11.16 -0.10 -3.83
C GLY A 194 10.13 0.67 -3.00
N ILE A 195 10.27 2.00 -2.90
CA ILE A 195 9.34 2.80 -2.10
C ILE A 195 7.90 2.67 -2.60
N VAL A 196 6.97 2.60 -1.66
CA VAL A 196 5.54 2.65 -1.92
C VAL A 196 5.01 4.03 -1.51
N ILE A 197 4.23 4.63 -2.38
CA ILE A 197 3.59 5.92 -2.15
C ILE A 197 2.09 5.69 -2.06
N LEU A 198 1.50 6.00 -0.92
CA LEU A 198 0.05 5.93 -0.72
C LEU A 198 -0.56 7.32 -0.83
N LEU A 199 -1.47 7.49 -1.77
CA LEU A 199 -2.09 8.78 -2.11
C LEU A 199 -3.61 8.68 -1.96
N PRO A 200 -4.18 9.10 -0.83
CA PRO A 200 -5.63 9.15 -0.67
C PRO A 200 -6.28 10.02 -1.75
N HIS A 201 -7.22 9.43 -2.49
CA HIS A 201 -7.89 10.04 -3.64
C HIS A 201 -9.38 9.75 -3.62
N GLY A 202 -10.20 10.73 -4.01
CA GLY A 202 -11.65 10.59 -4.15
C GLY A 202 -12.38 11.91 -4.02
N TYR A 203 -13.43 12.07 -4.81
CA TYR A 203 -14.26 13.28 -4.88
C TYR A 203 -15.49 13.18 -3.95
N GLU A 204 -15.28 12.88 -2.68
CA GLU A 204 -16.35 12.58 -1.73
C GLU A 204 -16.65 13.74 -0.76
N GLY A 205 -16.70 14.95 -1.28
CA GLY A 205 -17.23 16.11 -0.53
C GLY A 205 -16.28 16.77 0.48
N GLN A 206 -14.97 16.61 0.31
CA GLN A 206 -13.96 17.15 1.24
C GLN A 206 -13.25 18.43 0.74
N GLY A 207 -13.82 19.14 -0.20
CA GLY A 207 -13.19 20.35 -0.77
C GLY A 207 -12.22 20.04 -1.92
N SER A 208 -11.86 21.08 -2.66
CA SER A 208 -11.08 20.95 -3.89
C SER A 208 -9.63 20.50 -3.65
N GLU A 209 -9.04 20.91 -2.53
CA GLU A 209 -7.65 20.60 -2.16
C GLU A 209 -7.47 19.25 -1.41
N HIS A 210 -8.55 18.48 -1.27
CA HIS A 210 -8.58 17.21 -0.56
C HIS A 210 -9.22 16.08 -1.39
N SER A 211 -9.36 16.27 -2.69
CA SER A 211 -10.14 15.37 -3.55
C SER A 211 -9.26 14.60 -4.53
N SER A 212 -8.31 15.26 -5.20
CA SER A 212 -7.54 14.67 -6.28
C SER A 212 -6.05 14.55 -5.97
N ALA A 213 -5.56 13.33 -6.00
CA ALA A 213 -4.11 13.06 -6.03
C ALA A 213 -3.48 13.36 -7.40
N ARG A 214 -4.25 13.78 -8.39
CA ARG A 214 -3.82 14.09 -9.76
C ARG A 214 -3.11 12.91 -10.41
N MET A 215 -3.86 11.82 -10.58
CA MET A 215 -3.39 10.56 -11.20
C MET A 215 -2.68 10.79 -12.55
N GLU A 216 -3.19 11.73 -13.34
CA GLU A 216 -2.66 12.09 -14.65
C GLU A 216 -1.19 12.52 -14.60
N ARG A 217 -0.74 13.15 -13.52
CA ARG A 217 0.68 13.53 -13.34
C ARG A 217 1.58 12.31 -13.21
N PHE A 218 1.16 11.33 -12.43
CA PHE A 218 1.93 10.09 -12.26
C PHE A 218 1.92 9.25 -13.53
N LEU A 219 0.80 9.20 -14.24
CA LEU A 219 0.71 8.51 -15.53
C LEU A 219 1.61 9.17 -16.58
N GLN A 220 1.71 10.50 -16.60
CA GLN A 220 2.65 11.22 -17.48
C GLN A 220 4.12 10.97 -17.14
N LEU A 221 4.45 10.72 -15.86
CA LEU A 221 5.81 10.37 -15.45
C LEU A 221 6.18 8.93 -15.78
N CYS A 222 5.21 8.06 -16.07
CA CYS A 222 5.48 6.71 -16.54
C CYS A 222 6.11 6.74 -17.93
N ALA A 223 7.32 6.19 -18.06
CA ALA A 223 8.05 6.13 -19.31
C ALA A 223 8.48 4.69 -19.60
N ILE A 224 9.77 4.38 -19.59
CA ILE A 224 10.29 3.04 -19.86
C ILE A 224 10.34 2.24 -18.54
N ASP A 225 9.19 1.71 -18.13
CA ASP A 225 9.08 0.78 -16.99
C ASP A 225 9.68 1.32 -15.67
N ASN A 226 9.65 2.63 -15.48
CA ASN A 226 10.33 3.31 -14.38
C ASN A 226 9.56 3.29 -13.07
N MET A 227 8.24 3.12 -13.11
CA MET A 227 7.38 3.04 -11.92
C MET A 227 6.11 2.23 -12.19
N ILE A 228 5.45 1.81 -11.12
CA ILE A 228 4.16 1.13 -11.15
C ILE A 228 3.12 2.07 -10.57
N VAL A 229 2.00 2.25 -11.26
CA VAL A 229 0.86 3.05 -10.81
C VAL A 229 -0.34 2.13 -10.68
N ALA A 230 -1.01 2.18 -9.53
CA ALA A 230 -2.13 1.32 -9.20
C ALA A 230 -3.26 2.08 -8.49
N ASP A 231 -4.49 1.65 -8.77
CA ASP A 231 -5.70 2.07 -8.06
C ASP A 231 -6.46 0.81 -7.63
N CYS A 232 -6.24 0.39 -6.39
CA CYS A 232 -6.84 -0.81 -5.84
C CYS A 232 -8.26 -0.51 -5.35
N THR A 233 -9.20 -1.42 -5.63
CA THR A 233 -10.61 -1.26 -5.26
C THR A 233 -11.09 -2.29 -4.24
N THR A 234 -10.30 -3.32 -3.96
CA THR A 234 -10.62 -4.33 -2.95
C THR A 234 -9.50 -4.48 -1.92
N PRO A 235 -9.82 -4.82 -0.67
CA PRO A 235 -8.81 -5.09 0.37
C PRO A 235 -7.83 -6.20 -0.02
N ALA A 236 -8.30 -7.28 -0.66
CA ALA A 236 -7.44 -8.36 -1.13
C ALA A 236 -6.46 -7.88 -2.19
N ASN A 237 -6.89 -7.08 -3.16
CA ASN A 237 -5.99 -6.57 -4.18
C ASN A 237 -4.92 -5.63 -3.59
N PHE A 238 -5.30 -4.82 -2.60
CA PHE A 238 -4.33 -3.99 -1.86
C PHE A 238 -3.35 -4.82 -1.04
N TYR A 239 -3.83 -5.86 -0.35
CA TYR A 239 -2.96 -6.83 0.33
C TYR A 239 -1.93 -7.44 -0.63
N HIS A 240 -2.37 -7.93 -1.77
CA HIS A 240 -1.52 -8.61 -2.72
C HIS A 240 -0.49 -7.69 -3.39
N ILE A 241 -0.83 -6.42 -3.69
CA ILE A 241 0.14 -5.50 -4.32
C ILE A 241 1.27 -5.13 -3.35
N LEU A 242 0.98 -4.96 -2.05
CA LEU A 242 2.00 -4.70 -1.04
C LEU A 242 2.97 -5.89 -0.90
N ARG A 243 2.44 -7.10 -0.85
CA ARG A 243 3.26 -8.30 -0.82
C ARG A 243 4.06 -8.48 -2.11
N ARG A 244 3.43 -8.25 -3.27
CA ARG A 244 4.09 -8.33 -4.57
C ARG A 244 5.32 -7.43 -4.65
N GLN A 245 5.26 -6.24 -4.04
CA GLN A 245 6.38 -5.30 -4.00
C GLN A 245 7.63 -5.92 -3.33
N MET A 246 7.45 -6.75 -2.33
CA MET A 246 8.55 -7.39 -1.60
C MET A 246 8.96 -8.75 -2.19
N LYS A 247 8.02 -9.51 -2.78
CA LYS A 247 8.27 -10.87 -3.31
C LYS A 247 8.98 -10.86 -4.67
N ARG A 248 9.06 -9.75 -5.36
CA ARG A 248 9.79 -9.59 -6.62
C ARG A 248 11.30 -9.49 -6.38
N ASN A 249 12.09 -10.01 -7.31
CA ASN A 249 13.55 -9.88 -7.31
C ASN A 249 14.04 -8.59 -7.98
N TYR A 250 13.19 -7.61 -8.11
CA TYR A 250 13.48 -6.25 -8.57
C TYR A 250 12.65 -5.25 -7.76
N ARG A 251 13.07 -3.97 -7.80
CA ARG A 251 12.37 -2.90 -7.12
C ARG A 251 12.03 -1.79 -8.11
N LYS A 252 10.77 -1.37 -8.11
CA LYS A 252 10.28 -0.19 -8.82
C LYS A 252 9.45 0.64 -7.84
N PRO A 253 9.50 1.97 -7.91
CA PRO A 253 8.58 2.81 -7.15
C PRO A 253 7.13 2.42 -7.46
N LEU A 254 6.33 2.25 -6.40
CA LEU A 254 4.93 1.89 -6.49
C LEU A 254 4.06 3.04 -6.00
N ILE A 255 3.28 3.61 -6.89
CA ILE A 255 2.29 4.64 -6.56
C ILE A 255 0.93 3.98 -6.45
N VAL A 256 0.29 4.08 -5.28
CA VAL A 256 -1.06 3.54 -5.05
C VAL A 256 -2.00 4.67 -4.69
N PHE A 257 -3.02 4.85 -5.50
CA PHE A 257 -4.15 5.70 -5.13
C PHE A 257 -5.03 4.92 -4.16
N THR A 258 -5.09 5.42 -2.92
CA THR A 258 -5.84 4.76 -1.86
C THR A 258 -7.23 5.40 -1.72
N PRO A 259 -8.25 4.60 -1.42
CA PRO A 259 -9.60 5.11 -1.32
C PRO A 259 -9.81 5.89 -0.02
N LYS A 260 -10.86 6.71 0.00
CA LYS A 260 -11.41 7.33 1.20
C LYS A 260 -12.75 6.71 1.58
N SER A 261 -13.73 6.73 0.68
CA SER A 261 -15.05 6.14 0.92
C SER A 261 -15.03 4.62 1.01
N LEU A 262 -14.18 3.95 0.20
CA LEU A 262 -14.09 2.49 0.20
C LEU A 262 -13.49 1.92 1.49
N LEU A 263 -12.77 2.71 2.28
CA LEU A 263 -12.21 2.27 3.56
C LEU A 263 -13.26 1.62 4.49
N ARG A 264 -14.52 2.06 4.39
CA ARG A 264 -15.64 1.57 5.22
C ARG A 264 -16.89 1.23 4.42
N HIS A 265 -16.76 1.13 3.10
CA HIS A 265 -17.90 0.80 2.26
C HIS A 265 -18.31 -0.66 2.46
N PRO A 266 -19.60 -0.98 2.71
CA PRO A 266 -20.03 -2.34 3.03
C PRO A 266 -19.74 -3.39 1.96
N LEU A 267 -19.59 -2.96 0.70
CA LEU A 267 -19.26 -3.83 -0.43
C LEU A 267 -17.76 -3.90 -0.71
N ALA A 268 -16.95 -2.98 -0.16
CA ALA A 268 -15.49 -3.00 -0.31
C ALA A 268 -14.85 -3.88 0.77
N VAL A 269 -15.18 -5.15 0.73
CA VAL A 269 -14.67 -6.16 1.65
C VAL A 269 -14.14 -7.36 0.87
N SER A 270 -13.24 -8.11 1.48
CA SER A 270 -12.70 -9.36 0.94
C SER A 270 -12.80 -10.48 1.97
N SER A 271 -12.87 -11.72 1.50
CA SER A 271 -12.80 -12.90 2.37
C SER A 271 -11.35 -13.20 2.76
N ILE A 272 -11.15 -13.98 3.83
CA ILE A 272 -9.82 -14.44 4.23
C ILE A 272 -9.21 -15.37 3.18
N GLU A 273 -10.02 -16.09 2.44
CA GLU A 273 -9.63 -16.97 1.35
C GLU A 273 -9.05 -16.15 0.18
N GLU A 274 -9.70 -15.05 -0.22
CA GLU A 274 -9.19 -14.15 -1.27
C GLU A 274 -7.84 -13.54 -0.87
N ILE A 275 -7.63 -13.25 0.41
CA ILE A 275 -6.36 -12.75 0.95
C ILE A 275 -5.31 -13.87 1.00
N SER A 276 -5.69 -15.08 1.38
CA SER A 276 -4.78 -16.20 1.59
C SER A 276 -4.26 -16.79 0.28
N THR A 277 -5.12 -16.98 -0.72
CA THR A 277 -4.82 -17.81 -1.90
C THR A 277 -4.73 -17.00 -3.20
N GLY A 278 -5.09 -15.73 -3.19
CA GLY A 278 -5.10 -14.89 -4.37
C GLY A 278 -3.71 -14.42 -4.81
N SER A 279 -3.74 -13.60 -5.82
CA SER A 279 -2.61 -12.80 -6.28
C SER A 279 -3.10 -11.42 -6.67
N PHE A 280 -2.18 -10.49 -6.85
CA PHE A 280 -2.56 -9.18 -7.36
C PHE A 280 -3.17 -9.29 -8.75
N GLN A 281 -4.38 -8.75 -8.88
CA GLN A 281 -5.09 -8.66 -10.14
C GLN A 281 -4.83 -7.29 -10.78
N GLU A 282 -4.24 -7.28 -11.96
CA GLU A 282 -3.92 -6.05 -12.67
C GLU A 282 -5.16 -5.41 -13.29
N VAL A 283 -6.16 -6.22 -13.60
CA VAL A 283 -7.50 -5.81 -14.04
C VAL A 283 -8.52 -6.64 -13.29
N ILE A 284 -9.48 -5.98 -12.66
CA ILE A 284 -10.64 -6.64 -12.05
C ILE A 284 -11.79 -6.41 -13.01
N ASP A 285 -12.29 -7.49 -13.60
CA ASP A 285 -13.42 -7.44 -14.55
C ASP A 285 -14.74 -7.27 -13.81
N ASP A 286 -15.71 -6.65 -14.50
CA ASP A 286 -17.07 -6.50 -13.98
C ASP A 286 -17.81 -7.85 -14.08
N THR A 287 -18.46 -8.21 -12.98
CA THR A 287 -19.32 -9.42 -12.94
C THR A 287 -20.69 -9.21 -13.55
N ILE A 288 -21.04 -7.98 -13.92
CA ILE A 288 -22.34 -7.65 -14.53
C ILE A 288 -22.36 -8.10 -15.98
N ASN A 289 -23.33 -8.94 -16.32
CA ASN A 289 -23.53 -9.40 -17.69
C ASN A 289 -24.07 -8.24 -18.55
N THR A 290 -23.17 -7.57 -19.26
CA THR A 290 -23.41 -6.30 -19.97
C THR A 290 -24.20 -6.43 -21.27
N LYS A 291 -25.03 -7.48 -21.47
CA LYS A 291 -25.88 -7.60 -22.67
C LYS A 291 -26.75 -6.38 -23.00
N ASN A 292 -26.85 -5.45 -22.03
CA ASN A 292 -27.61 -4.20 -22.17
C ASN A 292 -26.79 -2.95 -21.80
N ALA A 293 -25.46 -2.99 -21.77
CA ALA A 293 -24.64 -1.80 -21.53
C ALA A 293 -24.75 -0.82 -22.69
N VAL A 294 -25.25 0.36 -22.41
CA VAL A 294 -25.70 1.30 -23.48
C VAL A 294 -24.56 2.24 -23.93
N SER A 295 -23.54 2.49 -23.18
CA SER A 295 -22.37 3.27 -23.60
C SER A 295 -21.35 3.46 -22.48
N TYR A 296 -20.06 3.32 -22.78
CA TYR A 296 -18.93 3.55 -21.88
C TYR A 296 -18.87 5.00 -21.34
N THR A 297 -19.29 5.97 -22.14
CA THR A 297 -19.34 7.38 -21.72
C THR A 297 -20.49 7.68 -20.74
N HIS A 298 -21.55 6.92 -20.77
CA HIS A 298 -22.70 7.08 -19.86
C HIS A 298 -22.40 6.49 -18.48
N LEU A 299 -21.67 5.40 -18.42
CA LEU A 299 -21.21 4.76 -17.19
C LEU A 299 -20.31 5.71 -16.38
N ARG A 300 -19.43 6.46 -17.02
CA ARG A 300 -18.50 7.37 -16.35
C ARG A 300 -19.14 8.61 -15.70
N ALA A 301 -20.27 9.07 -16.21
CA ALA A 301 -20.93 10.28 -15.74
C ALA A 301 -21.89 10.06 -14.55
N HIS A 302 -22.45 8.86 -14.40
CA HIS A 302 -23.45 8.55 -13.38
C HIS A 302 -22.97 7.62 -12.26
N GLU A 303 -21.85 6.94 -12.41
CA GLU A 303 -21.45 5.83 -11.52
C GLU A 303 -20.38 6.17 -10.47
N THR A 304 -19.96 7.39 -10.36
CA THR A 304 -19.08 7.83 -9.27
C THR A 304 -19.66 7.62 -7.86
N ARG A 305 -20.88 7.17 -7.76
CA ARG A 305 -21.55 6.86 -6.49
C ARG A 305 -21.69 5.38 -6.14
N TYR A 306 -21.71 4.45 -7.09
CA TYR A 306 -22.16 3.09 -6.80
C TYR A 306 -21.45 1.95 -7.52
N THR A 307 -20.54 2.19 -8.44
CA THR A 307 -19.88 1.09 -9.17
C THR A 307 -18.38 1.10 -8.96
N ILE A 308 -17.89 -0.01 -8.43
CA ILE A 308 -16.49 -0.24 -8.11
C ILE A 308 -15.94 -1.16 -9.19
N SER A 309 -15.45 -0.59 -10.27
CA SER A 309 -14.60 -1.32 -11.19
C SER A 309 -13.50 -0.41 -11.68
N PHE A 310 -12.26 -0.64 -11.21
CA PHE A 310 -11.12 0.10 -11.72
C PHE A 310 -9.89 -0.79 -11.89
N ALA A 311 -9.30 -0.58 -13.04
CA ALA A 311 -8.13 -1.25 -13.52
C ALA A 311 -6.86 -0.67 -12.88
N VAL A 312 -5.88 -1.53 -12.70
CA VAL A 312 -4.49 -1.12 -12.57
C VAL A 312 -4.00 -0.76 -13.96
N PHE A 313 -3.59 0.46 -14.15
CA PHE A 313 -3.03 0.89 -15.42
C PHE A 313 -1.51 0.76 -15.40
N CYS A 314 -0.99 -0.31 -15.98
CA CYS A 314 0.34 -0.28 -16.59
C CYS A 314 0.18 0.17 -18.03
N PHE A 315 0.28 1.47 -18.30
CA PHE A 315 0.26 1.96 -19.68
C PHE A 315 1.63 1.80 -20.31
N LYS A 316 1.68 0.98 -21.35
CA LYS A 316 2.70 1.11 -22.39
C LYS A 316 2.28 2.29 -23.27
N MET A 317 2.83 3.47 -23.06
CA MET A 317 2.82 4.49 -24.08
C MET A 317 3.72 3.99 -25.21
N GLY A 318 3.12 3.48 -26.26
CA GLY A 318 3.82 3.17 -27.48
C GLY A 318 4.45 4.47 -28.01
N GLY A 319 5.76 4.53 -28.00
CA GLY A 319 6.48 5.60 -28.66
C GLY A 319 6.16 5.55 -30.14
N GLY A 320 5.31 6.47 -30.59
CA GLY A 320 5.21 6.82 -31.98
C GLY A 320 6.48 7.60 -32.32
N GLY A 321 7.45 6.94 -32.92
CA GLY A 321 8.53 7.62 -33.56
C GLY A 321 7.98 8.37 -34.79
N GLY A 322 8.29 9.61 -34.87
CA GLY A 322 8.20 10.46 -36.03
C GLY A 322 9.29 11.48 -35.93
#